data_e5ae8b5e08bdbb8d8cfbedfd5c38848d
#
_entry.id   e5ae8b5e08bdbb8d8cfbedfd5c38848d
#
_cell.length_a   1.000
_cell.length_b   1.000
_cell.length_c   1.000
_cell.angle_alpha   90.00
_cell.angle_beta   90.00
_cell.angle_gamma   90.00
#
_symmetry.space_group_name_H-M   'P 1'
#
loop_
_entity.id
_entity.type
_entity.pdbx_description
1 polymer ?
#
loop_
_entity_poly.entity_id
_entity_poly.type
_entity_poly.pdbx_seq_one_letter_code
_entity_poly.pdbx_strand_id
1 'polypeptide(L)'
;MEDDALLNVLPLFHANMSSCKRIKVNQGGTSSGKTYSIMQVLFILAMRTCRQVITVVGQDIPNLKKGSYRDAKNIYNGSPILQQWFPKVNEGERIFYCINGSIIEFVSFKDGQDAKNGKRDYLFVNEANGVTWEIYWQLAIRTRVGIFIDYNPSARFWVHEHLMGRHDVELILSDHRQNQYLSVEQHTQIENIEDDELWKVYARGATGAITGLVFGRFNIVEQLPPREEWKMQVYCLDYGFTNDPTALIHLILAHGEIWTDELLYETGLTNPMIAEYAKKQGLTRNDTIIADSAEPKSNQELRNMGLTVEACVKGADSIINGIDILQRYTWNVTRRSTGTRRELLNYKWKVTKDGMTTNTPVDCFNHAIDAVRYGALSRLKIATKPRGITVRN
;
A
#
# COMPACT_ATOMS: atom_id res chain seq x y z
N MET A 1 2.80 -43.49 -27.04
CA MET A 1 1.67 -42.80 -26.38
C MET A 1 2.21 -41.41 -26.08
N GLU A 2 1.83 -40.45 -26.89
CA GLU A 2 2.13 -39.06 -26.70
C GLU A 2 1.59 -38.65 -25.33
N ASP A 3 2.43 -38.11 -24.48
CA ASP A 3 2.05 -37.45 -23.24
C ASP A 3 1.14 -36.27 -23.62
N ASP A 4 -0.16 -36.47 -23.63
CA ASP A 4 -1.14 -35.39 -23.67
C ASP A 4 -0.90 -34.52 -22.45
N ALA A 5 -0.21 -33.41 -22.62
CA ALA A 5 0.08 -32.48 -21.56
C ALA A 5 -1.27 -32.03 -20.94
N LEU A 6 -1.46 -32.28 -19.65
CA LEU A 6 -2.68 -32.01 -18.91
C LEU A 6 -3.14 -30.55 -19.10
N LEU A 7 -2.20 -29.62 -19.17
CA LEU A 7 -2.40 -28.18 -19.34
C LEU A 7 -1.19 -27.55 -20.06
N ASN A 8 -1.47 -26.61 -20.94
CA ASN A 8 -0.44 -25.69 -21.45
C ASN A 8 -0.14 -24.62 -20.38
N VAL A 9 1.06 -24.60 -19.83
CA VAL A 9 1.41 -23.76 -18.69
C VAL A 9 2.48 -22.72 -19.03
N LEU A 10 2.43 -21.60 -18.32
CA LEU A 10 3.42 -20.55 -18.35
C LEU A 10 4.52 -20.78 -17.29
N PRO A 11 5.69 -20.11 -17.36
CA PRO A 11 6.71 -20.17 -16.31
C PRO A 11 6.18 -19.85 -14.91
N LEU A 12 5.18 -18.97 -14.82
CA LEU A 12 4.50 -18.60 -13.56
C LEU A 12 3.77 -19.78 -12.89
N PHE A 13 3.26 -20.72 -13.64
CA PHE A 13 2.71 -21.95 -13.08
C PHE A 13 3.77 -22.71 -12.28
N HIS A 14 4.94 -22.92 -12.87
CA HIS A 14 6.05 -23.63 -12.22
C HIS A 14 6.56 -22.87 -10.99
N ALA A 15 6.71 -21.56 -11.08
CA ALA A 15 7.12 -20.73 -9.94
C ALA A 15 6.15 -20.87 -8.75
N ASN A 16 4.83 -20.82 -8.99
CA ASN A 16 3.84 -20.99 -7.94
C ASN A 16 3.79 -22.43 -7.38
N MET A 17 4.00 -23.44 -8.23
CA MET A 17 3.98 -24.85 -7.80
C MET A 17 5.22 -25.27 -7.02
N SER A 18 6.40 -24.75 -7.35
CA SER A 18 7.67 -25.09 -6.71
C SER A 18 7.91 -24.35 -5.40
N SER A 19 7.20 -23.25 -5.16
CA SER A 19 7.34 -22.45 -3.95
C SER A 19 6.91 -23.23 -2.69
N CYS A 20 7.82 -23.35 -1.73
CA CYS A 20 7.56 -23.93 -0.42
C CYS A 20 6.98 -22.92 0.59
N LYS A 21 6.87 -21.64 0.22
CA LYS A 21 6.35 -20.61 1.11
C LYS A 21 4.83 -20.72 1.25
N ARG A 22 4.33 -20.37 2.43
CA ARG A 22 2.88 -20.39 2.71
C ARG A 22 2.12 -19.39 1.84
N ILE A 23 2.69 -18.19 1.62
CA ILE A 23 2.07 -17.09 0.87
C ILE A 23 2.89 -16.82 -0.39
N LYS A 24 2.26 -16.95 -1.58
CA LYS A 24 2.84 -16.63 -2.87
C LYS A 24 2.19 -15.35 -3.38
N VAL A 25 2.98 -14.29 -3.47
CA VAL A 25 2.55 -12.96 -3.93
C VAL A 25 3.00 -12.78 -5.35
N ASN A 26 2.06 -12.82 -6.30
CA ASN A 26 2.32 -12.63 -7.72
C ASN A 26 2.09 -11.15 -8.09
N GLN A 27 3.15 -10.38 -8.07
CA GLN A 27 3.16 -9.01 -8.56
C GLN A 27 3.54 -8.99 -10.03
N GLY A 28 2.80 -8.29 -10.87
CA GLY A 28 3.18 -8.26 -12.27
C GLY A 28 2.39 -7.28 -13.13
N GLY A 29 2.93 -7.04 -14.32
CA GLY A 29 2.30 -6.22 -15.34
C GLY A 29 1.00 -6.80 -15.87
N THR A 30 0.32 -6.02 -16.70
CA THR A 30 -0.89 -6.50 -17.38
C THR A 30 -0.54 -7.64 -18.32
N SER A 31 -1.47 -8.54 -18.52
CA SER A 31 -1.35 -9.67 -19.46
C SER A 31 -0.13 -10.60 -19.21
N SER A 32 0.49 -10.57 -18.02
CA SER A 32 1.60 -11.48 -17.68
C SER A 32 1.16 -12.93 -17.44
N GLY A 33 -0.15 -13.21 -17.39
CA GLY A 33 -0.70 -14.55 -17.17
C GLY A 33 -0.76 -14.99 -15.69
N LYS A 34 -0.62 -14.07 -14.73
CA LYS A 34 -0.66 -14.36 -13.28
C LYS A 34 -1.90 -15.13 -12.87
N THR A 35 -3.07 -14.52 -13.06
CA THR A 35 -4.37 -15.09 -12.68
C THR A 35 -4.61 -16.44 -13.33
N TYR A 36 -4.33 -16.54 -14.63
CA TYR A 36 -4.49 -17.76 -15.39
C TYR A 36 -3.60 -18.90 -14.86
N SER A 37 -2.31 -18.62 -14.61
CA SER A 37 -1.38 -19.61 -14.06
C SER A 37 -1.75 -20.05 -12.64
N ILE A 38 -2.20 -19.12 -11.77
CA ILE A 38 -2.67 -19.48 -10.42
C ILE A 38 -3.90 -20.37 -10.52
N MET A 39 -4.87 -20.06 -11.40
CA MET A 39 -6.05 -20.92 -11.58
C MET A 39 -5.69 -22.34 -12.03
N GLN A 40 -4.71 -22.49 -12.93
CA GLN A 40 -4.18 -23.82 -13.30
C GLN A 40 -3.59 -24.55 -12.08
N VAL A 41 -2.81 -23.85 -11.25
CA VAL A 41 -2.26 -24.41 -10.00
C VAL A 41 -3.38 -24.89 -9.08
N LEU A 42 -4.45 -24.10 -8.90
CA LEU A 42 -5.58 -24.48 -8.03
C LEU A 42 -6.32 -25.73 -8.52
N PHE A 43 -6.51 -25.89 -9.81
CA PHE A 43 -7.08 -27.12 -10.37
C PHE A 43 -6.20 -28.34 -10.04
N ILE A 44 -4.88 -28.22 -10.24
CA ILE A 44 -3.94 -29.32 -9.92
C ILE A 44 -3.95 -29.63 -8.42
N LEU A 45 -3.97 -28.60 -7.55
CA LEU A 45 -4.02 -28.80 -6.09
C LEU A 45 -5.33 -29.52 -5.66
N ALA A 46 -6.46 -29.15 -6.26
CA ALA A 46 -7.75 -29.80 -6.00
C ALA A 46 -7.76 -31.28 -6.41
N MET A 47 -7.05 -31.62 -7.47
CA MET A 47 -6.94 -33.01 -7.96
C MET A 47 -5.99 -33.85 -7.10
N ARG A 48 -4.87 -33.25 -6.61
CA ARG A 48 -3.83 -33.97 -5.89
C ARG A 48 -4.24 -34.48 -4.52
N THR A 49 -5.11 -33.74 -3.82
CA THR A 49 -5.51 -34.05 -2.44
C THR A 49 -7.02 -34.04 -2.32
N CYS A 50 -7.57 -35.06 -1.67
CA CYS A 50 -9.03 -35.20 -1.51
C CYS A 50 -9.61 -34.16 -0.54
N ARG A 51 -10.86 -33.79 -0.80
CA ARG A 51 -11.69 -32.95 0.10
C ARG A 51 -11.08 -31.60 0.43
N GLN A 52 -10.37 -30.99 -0.52
CA GLN A 52 -9.84 -29.65 -0.36
C GLN A 52 -10.92 -28.61 -0.61
N VAL A 53 -10.97 -27.58 0.24
CA VAL A 53 -11.76 -26.36 0.02
C VAL A 53 -10.81 -25.28 -0.47
N ILE A 54 -10.98 -24.86 -1.72
CA ILE A 54 -10.19 -23.81 -2.37
C ILE A 54 -11.10 -22.63 -2.64
N THR A 55 -10.82 -21.50 -2.01
CA THR A 55 -11.64 -20.29 -2.12
C THR A 55 -10.90 -19.22 -2.91
N VAL A 56 -11.52 -18.73 -3.99
CA VAL A 56 -11.06 -17.60 -4.79
C VAL A 56 -11.87 -16.37 -4.41
N VAL A 57 -11.19 -15.31 -3.98
CA VAL A 57 -11.79 -14.07 -3.49
C VAL A 57 -11.35 -12.90 -4.34
N GLY A 58 -12.27 -12.02 -4.70
CA GLY A 58 -11.98 -10.73 -5.34
C GLY A 58 -12.83 -9.62 -4.72
N GLN A 59 -12.66 -8.41 -5.23
CA GLN A 59 -13.35 -7.22 -4.76
C GLN A 59 -14.88 -7.41 -4.75
N ASP A 60 -15.43 -7.94 -5.84
CA ASP A 60 -16.85 -8.21 -6.00
C ASP A 60 -17.09 -9.34 -7.01
N ILE A 61 -18.33 -9.83 -7.06
CA ILE A 61 -18.73 -10.90 -7.98
C ILE A 61 -18.65 -10.49 -9.46
N PRO A 62 -19.05 -9.29 -9.89
CA PRO A 62 -18.89 -8.85 -11.27
C PRO A 62 -17.44 -8.90 -11.76
N ASN A 63 -16.48 -8.46 -10.94
CA ASN A 63 -15.05 -8.51 -11.27
C ASN A 63 -14.54 -9.95 -11.35
N LEU A 64 -14.87 -10.80 -10.39
CA LEU A 64 -14.53 -12.23 -10.44
C LEU A 64 -15.07 -12.90 -11.71
N LYS A 65 -16.33 -12.63 -12.11
CA LYS A 65 -16.93 -13.19 -13.33
C LYS A 65 -16.20 -12.76 -14.60
N LYS A 66 -15.67 -11.53 -14.67
CA LYS A 66 -14.93 -11.02 -15.83
C LYS A 66 -13.45 -11.42 -15.81
N GLY A 67 -12.90 -11.75 -14.63
CA GLY A 67 -11.51 -12.12 -14.38
C GLY A 67 -11.34 -13.62 -14.12
N SER A 68 -10.95 -13.97 -12.90
CA SER A 68 -10.51 -15.32 -12.51
C SER A 68 -11.55 -16.43 -12.74
N TYR A 69 -12.85 -16.15 -12.60
CA TYR A 69 -13.88 -17.18 -12.91
C TYR A 69 -13.97 -17.47 -14.40
N ARG A 70 -13.87 -16.44 -15.27
CA ARG A 70 -13.80 -16.63 -16.72
C ARG A 70 -12.55 -17.42 -17.12
N ASP A 71 -11.41 -17.12 -16.52
CA ASP A 71 -10.16 -17.83 -16.78
C ASP A 71 -10.28 -19.29 -16.34
N ALA A 72 -10.87 -19.55 -15.16
CA ALA A 72 -11.17 -20.92 -14.70
C ALA A 72 -12.05 -21.69 -15.70
N LYS A 73 -13.10 -21.05 -16.23
CA LYS A 73 -13.97 -21.67 -17.25
C LYS A 73 -13.20 -21.95 -18.56
N ASN A 74 -12.34 -21.05 -18.99
CA ASN A 74 -11.53 -21.23 -20.20
C ASN A 74 -10.55 -22.42 -20.03
N ILE A 75 -9.89 -22.51 -18.88
CA ILE A 75 -8.98 -23.62 -18.54
C ILE A 75 -9.76 -24.95 -18.52
N TYR A 76 -10.90 -24.96 -17.82
CA TYR A 76 -11.76 -26.13 -17.70
C TYR A 76 -12.29 -26.60 -19.06
N ASN A 77 -12.81 -25.68 -19.86
CA ASN A 77 -13.37 -26.00 -21.18
C ASN A 77 -12.30 -26.47 -22.18
N GLY A 78 -11.06 -25.98 -22.02
CA GLY A 78 -9.92 -26.34 -22.87
C GLY A 78 -9.25 -27.68 -22.50
N SER A 79 -9.66 -28.35 -21.41
CA SER A 79 -9.03 -29.59 -20.94
C SER A 79 -10.05 -30.71 -20.71
N PRO A 80 -10.11 -31.72 -21.58
CA PRO A 80 -10.97 -32.91 -21.36
C PRO A 80 -10.69 -33.62 -20.04
N ILE A 81 -9.45 -33.61 -19.60
CA ILE A 81 -9.06 -34.23 -18.32
C ILE A 81 -9.65 -33.45 -17.13
N LEU A 82 -9.63 -32.12 -17.14
CA LEU A 82 -10.29 -31.34 -16.11
C LEU A 82 -11.80 -31.58 -16.10
N GLN A 83 -12.44 -31.72 -17.26
CA GLN A 83 -13.88 -32.03 -17.34
C GLN A 83 -14.20 -33.40 -16.72
N GLN A 84 -13.32 -34.38 -16.85
CA GLN A 84 -13.46 -35.68 -16.18
C GLN A 84 -13.28 -35.56 -14.65
N TRP A 85 -12.31 -34.77 -14.21
CA TRP A 85 -12.06 -34.58 -12.77
C TRP A 85 -13.09 -33.69 -12.09
N PHE A 86 -13.71 -32.74 -12.81
CA PHE A 86 -14.72 -31.80 -12.33
C PHE A 86 -16.07 -31.98 -13.12
N PRO A 87 -16.75 -33.12 -12.99
CA PRO A 87 -17.92 -33.42 -13.81
C PRO A 87 -19.14 -32.54 -13.51
N LYS A 88 -19.08 -31.77 -12.41
CA LYS A 88 -20.16 -30.86 -12.01
C LYS A 88 -19.62 -29.47 -11.77
N VAL A 89 -20.21 -28.48 -12.45
CA VAL A 89 -20.01 -27.05 -12.24
C VAL A 89 -21.34 -26.40 -11.91
N ASN A 90 -21.42 -25.75 -10.72
CA ASN A 90 -22.60 -24.94 -10.38
C ASN A 90 -22.31 -23.49 -10.77
N GLU A 91 -22.86 -23.05 -11.88
CA GLU A 91 -22.63 -21.68 -12.40
C GLU A 91 -23.31 -20.60 -11.56
N GLY A 92 -24.43 -20.92 -10.91
CA GLY A 92 -25.13 -19.98 -10.03
C GLY A 92 -24.30 -19.62 -8.80
N GLU A 93 -23.77 -20.64 -8.14
CA GLU A 93 -22.90 -20.49 -6.96
C GLU A 93 -21.42 -20.34 -7.31
N ARG A 94 -21.05 -20.56 -8.59
CA ARG A 94 -19.66 -20.48 -9.10
C ARG A 94 -18.73 -21.47 -8.40
N ILE A 95 -19.15 -22.74 -8.34
CA ILE A 95 -18.40 -23.82 -7.69
C ILE A 95 -18.08 -24.93 -8.70
N PHE A 96 -16.82 -25.33 -8.75
CA PHE A 96 -16.36 -26.53 -9.44
C PHE A 96 -16.24 -27.68 -8.42
N TYR A 97 -16.87 -28.81 -8.69
CA TYR A 97 -16.86 -29.99 -7.82
C TYR A 97 -15.96 -31.08 -8.42
N CYS A 98 -14.90 -31.43 -7.70
CA CYS A 98 -13.99 -32.49 -8.09
C CYS A 98 -14.52 -33.85 -7.63
N ILE A 99 -14.25 -34.91 -8.40
CA ILE A 99 -14.69 -36.30 -8.09
C ILE A 99 -14.10 -36.80 -6.74
N ASN A 100 -12.96 -36.27 -6.31
CA ASN A 100 -12.31 -36.62 -5.02
C ASN A 100 -12.92 -35.85 -3.81
N GLY A 101 -13.99 -35.10 -4.02
CA GLY A 101 -14.66 -34.30 -3.00
C GLY A 101 -14.07 -32.92 -2.76
N SER A 102 -13.03 -32.52 -3.51
CA SER A 102 -12.50 -31.14 -3.46
C SER A 102 -13.42 -30.18 -4.19
N ILE A 103 -13.40 -28.91 -3.79
CA ILE A 103 -14.17 -27.84 -4.44
C ILE A 103 -13.29 -26.62 -4.72
N ILE A 104 -13.62 -25.89 -5.78
CA ILE A 104 -13.09 -24.54 -6.06
C ILE A 104 -14.29 -23.61 -6.13
N GLU A 105 -14.38 -22.67 -5.20
CA GLU A 105 -15.47 -21.70 -5.08
C GLU A 105 -15.00 -20.26 -5.30
N PHE A 106 -15.88 -19.42 -5.86
CA PHE A 106 -15.61 -18.00 -6.13
C PHE A 106 -16.59 -17.14 -5.35
N VAL A 107 -16.07 -16.36 -4.43
CA VAL A 107 -16.86 -15.53 -3.48
C VAL A 107 -16.30 -14.12 -3.33
N SER A 108 -17.14 -13.21 -2.87
CA SER A 108 -16.70 -11.89 -2.42
C SER A 108 -17.32 -11.58 -1.06
N PHE A 109 -16.66 -10.75 -0.29
CA PHE A 109 -17.07 -10.36 1.05
C PHE A 109 -17.21 -8.83 1.11
N LYS A 110 -18.22 -8.34 1.83
CA LYS A 110 -18.46 -6.90 2.00
C LYS A 110 -17.49 -6.27 2.98
N ASP A 111 -17.18 -6.99 4.05
CA ASP A 111 -16.33 -6.53 5.14
C ASP A 111 -15.66 -7.72 5.86
N GLY A 112 -14.82 -7.41 6.85
CA GLY A 112 -14.12 -8.42 7.64
C GLY A 112 -15.05 -9.29 8.49
N GLN A 113 -16.24 -8.82 8.86
CA GLN A 113 -17.20 -9.59 9.65
C GLN A 113 -17.81 -10.71 8.79
N ASP A 114 -18.19 -10.39 7.55
CA ASP A 114 -18.72 -11.34 6.59
C ASP A 114 -17.69 -12.44 6.23
N ALA A 115 -16.41 -12.07 6.20
CA ALA A 115 -15.29 -12.98 5.92
C ALA A 115 -14.93 -13.96 7.05
N LYS A 116 -15.58 -13.88 8.22
CA LYS A 116 -15.29 -14.77 9.38
C LYS A 116 -15.79 -16.20 9.23
N ASN A 117 -16.56 -16.49 8.22
CA ASN A 117 -17.18 -17.78 8.02
C ASN A 117 -16.31 -18.71 7.16
N GLY A 118 -16.36 -20.02 7.48
CA GLY A 118 -15.74 -21.08 6.72
C GLY A 118 -14.22 -21.22 6.90
N LYS A 119 -13.76 -22.47 6.96
CA LYS A 119 -12.34 -22.85 6.89
C LYS A 119 -12.03 -23.33 5.49
N ARG A 120 -10.82 -23.08 5.01
CA ARG A 120 -10.35 -23.50 3.67
C ARG A 120 -8.94 -24.04 3.73
N ASP A 121 -8.57 -24.76 2.68
CA ASP A 121 -7.21 -25.28 2.54
C ASP A 121 -6.34 -24.29 1.78
N TYR A 122 -6.86 -23.77 0.69
CA TYR A 122 -6.18 -22.77 -0.12
C TYR A 122 -7.05 -21.54 -0.31
N LEU A 123 -6.40 -20.38 -0.31
CA LEU A 123 -6.99 -19.09 -0.60
C LEU A 123 -6.31 -18.49 -1.82
N PHE A 124 -7.07 -17.97 -2.76
CA PHE A 124 -6.55 -17.09 -3.79
C PHE A 124 -7.24 -15.74 -3.71
N VAL A 125 -6.46 -14.69 -3.46
CA VAL A 125 -6.92 -13.29 -3.47
C VAL A 125 -6.58 -12.69 -4.82
N ASN A 126 -7.59 -12.64 -5.69
CA ASN A 126 -7.48 -12.11 -7.04
C ASN A 126 -7.66 -10.59 -7.04
N GLU A 127 -6.76 -9.89 -7.72
CA GLU A 127 -6.70 -8.42 -7.73
C GLU A 127 -6.73 -7.84 -6.31
N ALA A 128 -5.74 -8.22 -5.51
CA ALA A 128 -5.69 -7.96 -4.06
C ALA A 128 -5.74 -6.47 -3.69
N ASN A 129 -5.41 -5.57 -4.61
CA ASN A 129 -5.59 -4.12 -4.44
C ASN A 129 -7.05 -3.68 -4.30
N GLY A 130 -8.02 -4.52 -4.72
CA GLY A 130 -9.45 -4.31 -4.52
C GLY A 130 -10.03 -4.97 -3.25
N VAL A 131 -9.22 -5.70 -2.47
CA VAL A 131 -9.63 -6.40 -1.24
C VAL A 131 -9.00 -5.72 -0.03
N THR A 132 -9.76 -5.46 1.04
CA THR A 132 -9.23 -4.78 2.22
C THR A 132 -8.37 -5.71 3.07
N TRP A 133 -7.45 -5.12 3.87
CA TRP A 133 -6.62 -5.86 4.82
C TRP A 133 -7.46 -6.68 5.82
N GLU A 134 -8.57 -6.14 6.30
CA GLU A 134 -9.44 -6.81 7.26
C GLU A 134 -10.07 -8.08 6.67
N ILE A 135 -10.56 -8.01 5.43
CA ILE A 135 -11.09 -9.19 4.72
C ILE A 135 -9.98 -10.23 4.57
N TYR A 136 -8.83 -9.83 4.01
CA TYR A 136 -7.70 -10.74 3.84
C TYR A 136 -7.28 -11.40 5.16
N TRP A 137 -7.13 -10.63 6.23
CA TRP A 137 -6.72 -11.14 7.54
C TRP A 137 -7.66 -12.22 8.07
N GLN A 138 -8.99 -11.96 8.00
CA GLN A 138 -9.99 -12.92 8.44
C GLN A 138 -9.96 -14.22 7.62
N LEU A 139 -9.69 -14.13 6.33
CA LEU A 139 -9.56 -15.29 5.45
C LEU A 139 -8.24 -16.04 5.69
N ALA A 140 -7.13 -15.33 5.84
CA ALA A 140 -5.79 -15.89 6.00
C ALA A 140 -5.66 -16.73 7.27
N ILE A 141 -6.21 -16.27 8.42
CA ILE A 141 -6.17 -17.05 9.67
C ILE A 141 -7.03 -18.32 9.63
N ARG A 142 -7.94 -18.45 8.64
CA ARG A 142 -8.81 -19.63 8.43
C ARG A 142 -8.37 -20.47 7.24
N THR A 143 -7.22 -20.17 6.66
CA THR A 143 -6.61 -20.91 5.56
C THR A 143 -5.52 -21.83 6.12
N ARG A 144 -5.63 -23.14 5.85
CA ARG A 144 -4.78 -24.16 6.48
C ARG A 144 -3.43 -24.34 5.78
N VAL A 145 -3.41 -24.37 4.44
CA VAL A 145 -2.25 -24.84 3.67
C VAL A 145 -1.51 -23.70 2.98
N GLY A 146 -2.14 -22.98 2.07
CA GLY A 146 -1.44 -21.99 1.26
C GLY A 146 -2.32 -20.85 0.77
N ILE A 147 -1.69 -19.72 0.50
CA ILE A 147 -2.33 -18.50 0.02
C ILE A 147 -1.62 -18.04 -1.24
N PHE A 148 -2.40 -17.73 -2.26
CA PHE A 148 -1.98 -17.10 -3.50
C PHE A 148 -2.59 -15.69 -3.56
N ILE A 149 -1.81 -14.75 -4.03
CA ILE A 149 -2.23 -13.34 -4.16
C ILE A 149 -1.75 -12.87 -5.51
N ASP A 150 -2.58 -12.20 -6.29
CA ASP A 150 -2.13 -11.48 -7.47
C ASP A 150 -2.58 -10.02 -7.47
N TYR A 151 -1.80 -9.17 -8.12
CA TYR A 151 -2.14 -7.77 -8.36
C TYR A 151 -1.22 -7.12 -9.39
N ASN A 152 -1.70 -6.00 -9.96
CA ASN A 152 -0.85 -5.05 -10.68
C ASN A 152 -0.39 -3.96 -9.70
N PRO A 153 0.92 -3.64 -9.64
CA PRO A 153 1.48 -2.76 -8.61
C PRO A 153 1.25 -1.27 -8.89
N SER A 154 -0.01 -0.88 -9.10
CA SER A 154 -0.41 0.51 -9.40
C SER A 154 -0.28 1.46 -8.20
N ALA A 155 -0.26 0.94 -6.98
CA ALA A 155 -0.10 1.69 -5.74
C ALA A 155 0.45 0.79 -4.64
N ARG A 156 0.98 1.41 -3.57
CA ARG A 156 1.30 0.67 -2.34
C ARG A 156 0.03 0.45 -1.54
N PHE A 157 -0.12 -0.76 -1.01
CA PHE A 157 -1.27 -1.16 -0.20
C PHE A 157 -0.86 -2.26 0.78
N TRP A 158 -1.78 -2.82 1.55
CA TRP A 158 -1.54 -3.74 2.66
C TRP A 158 -0.60 -4.92 2.35
N VAL A 159 -0.51 -5.40 1.10
CA VAL A 159 0.47 -6.43 0.72
C VAL A 159 1.89 -5.94 0.96
N HIS A 160 2.20 -4.70 0.57
CA HIS A 160 3.52 -4.10 0.76
C HIS A 160 3.80 -3.76 2.22
N GLU A 161 2.75 -3.41 2.99
CA GLU A 161 2.86 -2.96 4.37
C GLU A 161 2.97 -4.13 5.37
N HIS A 162 2.25 -5.23 5.11
CA HIS A 162 2.09 -6.30 6.08
C HIS A 162 2.68 -7.65 5.66
N LEU A 163 2.93 -7.88 4.37
CA LEU A 163 3.41 -9.17 3.89
C LEU A 163 4.86 -9.14 3.44
N MET A 164 5.31 -8.05 2.79
CA MET A 164 6.67 -8.00 2.25
C MET A 164 7.74 -8.09 3.34
N GLY A 165 8.77 -8.89 3.08
CA GLY A 165 9.85 -9.14 4.03
C GLY A 165 9.58 -10.24 5.07
N ARG A 166 8.38 -10.82 5.10
CA ARG A 166 8.08 -11.96 5.98
C ARG A 166 8.75 -13.22 5.44
N HIS A 167 9.20 -14.08 6.36
CA HIS A 167 9.89 -15.34 6.01
C HIS A 167 8.99 -16.38 5.34
N ASP A 168 7.67 -16.31 5.56
CA ASP A 168 6.65 -17.21 4.99
C ASP A 168 6.05 -16.71 3.68
N VAL A 169 6.58 -15.61 3.13
CA VAL A 169 6.13 -14.96 1.90
C VAL A 169 7.19 -15.11 0.80
N GLU A 170 6.75 -15.42 -0.40
CA GLU A 170 7.55 -15.35 -1.63
C GLU A 170 6.93 -14.33 -2.59
N LEU A 171 7.76 -13.43 -3.10
CA LEU A 171 7.38 -12.48 -4.14
C LEU A 171 7.79 -13.03 -5.51
N ILE A 172 6.80 -13.26 -6.37
CA ILE A 172 6.97 -13.71 -7.74
C ILE A 172 6.67 -12.52 -8.66
N LEU A 173 7.69 -12.06 -9.37
CA LEU A 173 7.57 -10.95 -10.32
C LEU A 173 7.34 -11.47 -11.74
N SER A 174 6.47 -10.80 -12.50
CA SER A 174 6.17 -11.18 -13.87
C SER A 174 5.76 -10.01 -14.74
N ASP A 175 5.99 -10.16 -16.05
CA ASP A 175 5.52 -9.22 -17.05
C ASP A 175 5.02 -9.94 -18.31
N HIS A 176 4.48 -9.16 -19.26
CA HIS A 176 3.89 -9.70 -20.48
C HIS A 176 4.86 -10.52 -21.36
N ARG A 177 6.18 -10.30 -21.24
CA ARG A 177 7.20 -11.04 -22.02
C ARG A 177 7.27 -12.52 -21.64
N GLN A 178 6.80 -12.89 -20.46
CA GLN A 178 6.71 -14.28 -20.00
C GLN A 178 5.45 -15.00 -20.50
N ASN A 179 4.54 -14.28 -21.16
CA ASN A 179 3.30 -14.83 -21.70
C ASN A 179 3.42 -15.04 -23.21
N GLN A 180 3.80 -16.25 -23.59
CA GLN A 180 3.96 -16.67 -24.99
C GLN A 180 2.66 -16.74 -25.81
N TYR A 181 1.51 -16.58 -25.17
CA TYR A 181 0.19 -16.64 -25.83
C TYR A 181 -0.34 -15.25 -26.24
N LEU A 182 0.38 -14.19 -25.95
CA LEU A 182 0.04 -12.84 -26.42
C LEU A 182 0.44 -12.68 -27.90
N SER A 183 -0.37 -11.93 -28.64
CA SER A 183 0.01 -11.54 -30.00
C SER A 183 1.11 -10.48 -29.98
N VAL A 184 1.83 -10.37 -31.11
CA VAL A 184 2.87 -9.35 -31.30
C VAL A 184 2.30 -7.94 -31.11
N GLU A 185 1.06 -7.71 -31.57
CA GLU A 185 0.37 -6.44 -31.44
C GLU A 185 0.10 -6.09 -29.97
N GLN A 186 -0.30 -7.08 -29.16
CA GLN A 186 -0.54 -6.89 -27.71
C GLN A 186 0.79 -6.57 -26.98
N HIS A 187 1.88 -7.27 -27.30
CA HIS A 187 3.20 -6.94 -26.76
C HIS A 187 3.60 -5.51 -27.12
N THR A 188 3.43 -5.14 -28.39
CA THR A 188 3.76 -3.81 -28.90
C THR A 188 2.95 -2.72 -28.21
N GLN A 189 1.63 -2.93 -28.02
CA GLN A 189 0.78 -1.96 -27.31
C GLN A 189 1.22 -1.73 -25.88
N ILE A 190 1.63 -2.79 -25.17
CA ILE A 190 2.10 -2.68 -23.77
C ILE A 190 3.47 -1.98 -23.72
N GLU A 191 4.37 -2.26 -24.67
CA GLU A 191 5.68 -1.60 -24.73
C GLU A 191 5.61 -0.13 -25.14
N ASN A 192 4.59 0.26 -25.90
CA ASN A 192 4.39 1.63 -26.41
C ASN A 192 3.58 2.52 -25.44
N ILE A 193 3.45 2.16 -24.17
CA ILE A 193 2.87 3.06 -23.16
C ILE A 193 3.81 4.26 -23.00
N GLU A 194 3.34 5.46 -23.33
CA GLU A 194 4.13 6.69 -23.34
C GLU A 194 4.49 7.21 -21.93
N ASP A 195 3.64 6.96 -20.94
CA ASP A 195 3.89 7.33 -19.55
C ASP A 195 4.85 6.33 -18.89
N ASP A 196 6.03 6.79 -18.52
CA ASP A 196 7.10 5.96 -17.92
C ASP A 196 6.65 5.21 -16.66
N GLU A 197 5.80 5.80 -15.83
CA GLU A 197 5.34 5.17 -14.58
C GLU A 197 4.28 4.10 -14.87
N LEU A 198 3.35 4.38 -15.78
CA LEU A 198 2.39 3.39 -16.25
C LEU A 198 3.11 2.25 -16.98
N TRP A 199 4.13 2.55 -17.77
CA TRP A 199 4.95 1.54 -18.44
C TRP A 199 5.65 0.62 -17.41
N LYS A 200 6.27 1.17 -16.37
CA LYS A 200 6.89 0.38 -15.29
C LYS A 200 5.88 -0.57 -14.64
N VAL A 201 4.68 -0.06 -14.35
CA VAL A 201 3.60 -0.85 -13.71
C VAL A 201 3.06 -1.93 -14.66
N TYR A 202 2.63 -1.53 -15.86
CA TYR A 202 1.90 -2.42 -16.75
C TYR A 202 2.80 -3.27 -17.63
N ALA A 203 3.93 -2.74 -18.09
CA ALA A 203 4.85 -3.47 -18.93
C ALA A 203 5.87 -4.30 -18.14
N ARG A 204 6.29 -3.85 -16.95
CA ARG A 204 7.35 -4.52 -16.18
C ARG A 204 6.87 -5.12 -14.85
N GLY A 205 5.64 -4.86 -14.45
CA GLY A 205 5.14 -5.33 -13.15
C GLY A 205 5.93 -4.76 -11.97
N ALA A 206 6.71 -3.71 -12.21
CA ALA A 206 7.43 -3.00 -11.17
C ALA A 206 6.47 -2.07 -10.43
N THR A 207 6.70 -1.87 -9.14
CA THR A 207 5.96 -0.86 -8.39
C THR A 207 6.31 0.50 -8.99
N GLY A 208 5.37 1.12 -9.70
CA GLY A 208 5.50 2.47 -10.19
C GLY A 208 5.71 3.43 -9.00
N ALA A 209 6.46 4.50 -9.20
CA ALA A 209 6.32 5.65 -8.32
C ALA A 209 4.87 6.12 -8.47
N ILE A 210 4.20 6.40 -7.35
CA ILE A 210 2.85 6.94 -7.41
C ILE A 210 2.97 8.30 -8.08
N THR A 211 2.51 8.43 -9.31
CA THR A 211 2.50 9.71 -10.01
C THR A 211 1.67 10.71 -9.21
N GLY A 212 2.16 11.92 -9.12
CA GLY A 212 1.48 12.98 -8.39
C GLY A 212 1.70 12.98 -6.88
N LEU A 213 2.68 12.24 -6.35
CA LEU A 213 3.09 12.40 -4.96
C LEU A 213 3.53 13.83 -4.68
N VAL A 214 3.05 14.39 -3.56
CA VAL A 214 3.50 15.70 -3.08
C VAL A 214 4.97 15.65 -2.68
N PHE A 215 5.40 14.55 -2.05
CA PHE A 215 6.79 14.31 -1.63
C PHE A 215 7.33 13.04 -2.30
N GLY A 216 7.84 13.17 -3.53
CA GLY A 216 8.27 12.03 -4.34
C GLY A 216 9.60 11.39 -3.90
N ARG A 217 10.40 12.06 -3.06
CA ARG A 217 11.70 11.57 -2.61
C ARG A 217 11.91 11.85 -1.13
N PHE A 218 12.26 10.81 -0.38
CA PHE A 218 12.72 10.90 1.01
C PHE A 218 13.63 9.70 1.31
N ASN A 219 14.49 9.86 2.30
CA ASN A 219 15.41 8.81 2.73
C ASN A 219 14.86 8.12 3.98
N ILE A 220 15.10 6.81 4.10
CA ILE A 220 14.85 6.07 5.34
C ILE A 220 16.18 5.90 6.05
N VAL A 221 16.24 6.36 7.29
CA VAL A 221 17.45 6.36 8.12
C VAL A 221 17.25 5.53 9.37
N GLU A 222 18.31 4.93 9.89
CA GLU A 222 18.24 4.14 11.11
C GLU A 222 18.19 5.02 12.37
N GLN A 223 18.91 6.15 12.35
CA GLN A 223 19.08 7.03 13.51
C GLN A 223 19.07 8.51 13.07
N LEU A 224 18.71 9.37 14.01
CA LEU A 224 18.86 10.80 13.86
C LEU A 224 20.36 11.18 13.91
N PRO A 225 20.77 12.32 13.31
CA PRO A 225 22.13 12.82 13.45
C PRO A 225 22.47 13.13 14.92
N PRO A 226 23.75 13.18 15.29
CA PRO A 226 24.18 13.59 16.63
C PRO A 226 23.60 14.95 17.02
N ARG A 227 23.24 15.13 18.29
CA ARG A 227 22.52 16.32 18.77
C ARG A 227 23.31 17.62 18.57
N GLU A 228 24.61 17.58 18.62
CA GLU A 228 25.53 18.69 18.38
C GLU A 228 25.50 19.23 16.93
N GLU A 229 24.97 18.45 16.01
CA GLU A 229 24.81 18.82 14.59
C GLU A 229 23.45 19.47 14.29
N TRP A 230 22.55 19.51 15.28
CA TRP A 230 21.22 20.07 15.10
C TRP A 230 21.27 21.61 15.13
N LYS A 231 20.89 22.22 14.03
CA LYS A 231 20.72 23.67 13.93
C LYS A 231 19.38 24.15 14.50
N MET A 232 18.38 23.28 14.47
CA MET A 232 17.02 23.51 14.98
C MET A 232 16.37 22.19 15.32
N GLN A 233 15.58 22.18 16.37
CA GLN A 233 14.64 21.12 16.67
C GLN A 233 13.30 21.70 17.12
N VAL A 234 12.23 20.99 16.85
CA VAL A 234 10.87 21.30 17.33
C VAL A 234 10.01 20.04 17.28
N TYR A 235 9.06 19.94 18.17
CA TYR A 235 8.05 18.90 18.12
C TYR A 235 6.80 19.43 17.42
N CYS A 236 6.17 18.61 16.63
CA CYS A 236 5.06 19.00 15.76
C CYS A 236 3.87 18.12 16.06
N LEU A 237 2.71 18.70 16.34
CA LEU A 237 1.52 17.98 16.75
C LEU A 237 0.34 18.29 15.82
N ASP A 238 -0.24 17.24 15.26
CA ASP A 238 -1.56 17.27 14.63
C ASP A 238 -2.52 16.44 15.46
N TYR A 239 -3.71 17.00 15.75
CA TYR A 239 -4.70 16.35 16.57
C TYR A 239 -5.63 15.49 15.72
N GLY A 240 -5.80 14.25 16.11
CA GLY A 240 -6.83 13.35 15.63
C GLY A 240 -7.59 12.72 16.80
N PHE A 241 -8.71 12.05 16.52
CA PHE A 241 -9.45 11.35 17.57
C PHE A 241 -10.06 10.04 17.04
N THR A 242 -11.28 10.04 16.54
CA THR A 242 -12.03 8.81 16.28
C THR A 242 -11.49 8.02 15.10
N ASN A 243 -11.33 8.66 13.94
CA ASN A 243 -10.90 8.03 12.69
C ASN A 243 -9.50 8.46 12.28
N ASP A 244 -9.10 9.65 12.72
CA ASP A 244 -7.85 10.29 12.37
C ASP A 244 -6.83 10.10 13.49
N PRO A 245 -5.59 9.73 13.18
CA PRO A 245 -4.55 9.57 14.19
C PRO A 245 -4.07 10.94 14.70
N THR A 246 -3.79 11.01 16.00
CA THR A 246 -2.94 12.06 16.54
C THR A 246 -1.49 11.77 16.15
N ALA A 247 -0.81 12.74 15.55
CA ALA A 247 0.57 12.61 15.13
C ALA A 247 1.48 13.58 15.92
N LEU A 248 2.47 13.05 16.67
CA LEU A 248 3.51 13.82 17.33
C LEU A 248 4.86 13.47 16.70
N ILE A 249 5.44 14.44 15.99
CA ILE A 249 6.65 14.24 15.18
C ILE A 249 7.76 15.17 15.70
N HIS A 250 8.93 14.62 15.92
CA HIS A 250 10.15 15.39 16.17
C HIS A 250 10.76 15.83 14.84
N LEU A 251 10.83 17.12 14.59
CA LEU A 251 11.42 17.74 13.40
C LEU A 251 12.75 18.37 13.75
N ILE A 252 13.79 18.01 13.01
CA ILE A 252 15.16 18.49 13.18
C ILE A 252 15.67 19.05 11.85
N LEU A 253 16.41 20.15 11.93
CA LEU A 253 17.22 20.65 10.82
C LEU A 253 18.70 20.41 11.13
N ALA A 254 19.35 19.57 10.32
CA ALA A 254 20.79 19.27 10.40
C ALA A 254 21.36 19.14 8.98
N HIS A 255 22.61 19.59 8.76
CA HIS A 255 23.32 19.54 7.47
C HIS A 255 22.57 20.19 6.28
N GLY A 256 21.61 21.09 6.54
CA GLY A 256 20.76 21.67 5.51
C GLY A 256 19.61 20.78 5.06
N GLU A 257 19.38 19.65 5.72
CA GLU A 257 18.33 18.68 5.49
C GLU A 257 17.37 18.61 6.67
N ILE A 258 16.14 18.16 6.45
CA ILE A 258 15.18 17.88 7.52
C ILE A 258 15.19 16.40 7.88
N TRP A 259 15.07 16.16 9.19
CA TRP A 259 15.02 14.84 9.78
C TRP A 259 13.78 14.74 10.65
N THR A 260 13.03 13.65 10.50
CA THR A 260 11.81 13.42 11.27
C THR A 260 11.84 12.07 11.96
N ASP A 261 11.35 12.09 13.21
CA ASP A 261 11.20 10.91 14.03
C ASP A 261 9.80 10.89 14.64
N GLU A 262 9.03 9.88 14.34
CA GLU A 262 7.65 9.72 14.82
C GLU A 262 7.65 9.24 16.26
N LEU A 263 7.18 10.09 17.17
CA LEU A 263 7.05 9.74 18.57
C LEU A 263 5.68 9.09 18.85
N LEU A 264 4.64 9.57 18.17
CA LEU A 264 3.26 9.10 18.34
C LEU A 264 2.51 9.17 17.02
N TYR A 265 1.77 8.09 16.70
CA TYR A 265 0.84 8.04 15.58
C TYR A 265 -0.28 7.05 15.92
N GLU A 266 -1.35 7.52 16.57
CA GLU A 266 -2.40 6.66 17.12
C GLU A 266 -3.74 7.38 17.18
N THR A 267 -4.85 6.63 17.02
CA THR A 267 -6.22 7.13 17.13
C THR A 267 -6.77 6.98 18.55
N GLY A 268 -7.83 7.71 18.86
CA GLY A 268 -8.57 7.57 20.12
C GLY A 268 -7.90 8.20 21.36
N LEU A 269 -6.89 9.05 21.16
CA LEU A 269 -6.17 9.68 22.26
C LEU A 269 -6.85 10.95 22.75
N THR A 270 -6.99 11.04 24.08
CA THR A 270 -7.42 12.28 24.75
C THR A 270 -6.21 13.17 25.04
N ASN A 271 -6.42 14.48 25.27
CA ASN A 271 -5.33 15.42 25.58
C ASN A 271 -4.48 14.99 26.80
N PRO A 272 -5.04 14.46 27.90
CA PRO A 272 -4.23 13.88 28.98
C PRO A 272 -3.34 12.73 28.54
N MET A 273 -3.81 11.83 27.67
CA MET A 273 -3.01 10.71 27.15
C MET A 273 -1.88 11.22 26.27
N ILE A 274 -2.15 12.21 25.42
CA ILE A 274 -1.12 12.87 24.58
C ILE A 274 -0.03 13.49 25.48
N ALA A 275 -0.42 14.22 26.54
CA ALA A 275 0.52 14.85 27.45
C ALA A 275 1.35 13.82 28.21
N GLU A 276 0.75 12.74 28.68
CA GLU A 276 1.45 11.66 29.36
C GLU A 276 2.46 10.98 28.42
N TYR A 277 2.04 10.71 27.19
CA TYR A 277 2.89 10.11 26.17
C TYR A 277 4.08 11.00 25.83
N ALA A 278 3.86 12.30 25.58
CA ALA A 278 4.93 13.26 25.30
C ALA A 278 5.97 13.28 26.44
N LYS A 279 5.52 13.30 27.70
CA LYS A 279 6.42 13.24 28.86
C LYS A 279 7.20 11.92 28.95
N LYS A 280 6.57 10.79 28.63
CA LYS A 280 7.26 9.48 28.57
C LYS A 280 8.34 9.45 27.48
N GLN A 281 8.15 10.20 26.39
CA GLN A 281 9.18 10.39 25.35
C GLN A 281 10.27 11.39 25.75
N GLY A 282 10.23 11.93 26.96
CA GLY A 282 11.24 12.82 27.50
C GLY A 282 11.00 14.31 27.23
N LEU A 283 9.84 14.69 26.67
CA LEU A 283 9.51 16.10 26.46
C LEU A 283 9.32 16.81 27.81
N THR A 284 9.95 17.97 27.92
CA THR A 284 9.93 18.84 29.10
C THR A 284 9.33 20.19 28.76
N ARG A 285 9.26 21.10 29.73
CA ARG A 285 8.87 22.51 29.50
C ARG A 285 9.83 23.28 28.59
N ASN A 286 11.04 22.78 28.38
CA ASN A 286 12.02 23.42 27.51
C ASN A 286 11.82 23.01 26.03
N ASP A 287 10.98 22.03 25.76
CA ASP A 287 10.73 21.50 24.44
C ASP A 287 9.45 22.14 23.88
N THR A 288 9.58 22.84 22.75
CA THR A 288 8.44 23.49 22.11
C THR A 288 7.71 22.52 21.21
N ILE A 289 6.39 22.43 21.38
CA ILE A 289 5.47 21.72 20.50
C ILE A 289 4.74 22.74 19.65
N ILE A 290 4.86 22.68 18.34
CA ILE A 290 4.02 23.44 17.40
C ILE A 290 2.80 22.61 17.06
N ALA A 291 1.61 23.14 17.36
CA ALA A 291 0.36 22.42 17.14
C ALA A 291 -0.61 23.19 16.27
N ASP A 292 -1.66 22.53 15.80
CA ASP A 292 -2.71 23.16 15.02
C ASP A 292 -3.34 24.36 15.76
N SER A 293 -3.45 25.48 15.07
CA SER A 293 -4.13 26.69 15.57
C SER A 293 -5.66 26.56 15.60
N ALA A 294 -6.24 25.61 14.89
CA ALA A 294 -7.67 25.33 14.90
C ALA A 294 -8.14 24.68 16.23
N GLU A 295 -7.20 24.18 17.04
CA GLU A 295 -7.43 23.47 18.30
C GLU A 295 -6.99 24.29 19.55
N PRO A 296 -7.52 25.50 19.76
CA PRO A 296 -7.03 26.37 20.85
C PRO A 296 -7.32 25.81 22.26
N LYS A 297 -8.41 25.04 22.42
CA LYS A 297 -8.77 24.38 23.69
C LYS A 297 -7.77 23.27 24.01
N SER A 298 -7.51 22.39 23.06
CA SER A 298 -6.54 21.30 23.21
C SER A 298 -5.14 21.84 23.48
N ASN A 299 -4.72 22.89 22.76
CA ASN A 299 -3.44 23.57 23.01
C ASN A 299 -3.35 24.12 24.45
N GLN A 300 -4.41 24.74 24.96
CA GLN A 300 -4.42 25.28 26.32
C GLN A 300 -4.41 24.17 27.37
N GLU A 301 -5.10 23.09 27.13
CA GLU A 301 -5.14 21.92 28.03
C GLU A 301 -3.76 21.28 28.16
N LEU A 302 -3.04 21.09 27.07
CA LEU A 302 -1.66 20.57 27.10
C LEU A 302 -0.69 21.53 27.85
N ARG A 303 -0.88 22.85 27.70
CA ARG A 303 -0.10 23.87 28.48
C ARG A 303 -0.38 23.73 29.98
N ASN A 304 -1.65 23.57 30.37
CA ASN A 304 -2.05 23.38 31.77
C ASN A 304 -1.43 22.10 32.36
N MET A 305 -1.18 21.10 31.52
CA MET A 305 -0.50 19.86 31.89
C MET A 305 1.02 19.97 31.92
N GLY A 306 1.58 21.18 31.67
CA GLY A 306 2.99 21.49 31.84
C GLY A 306 3.85 21.28 30.59
N LEU A 307 3.24 21.22 29.40
CA LEU A 307 3.95 21.24 28.13
C LEU A 307 4.02 22.65 27.55
N THR A 308 5.03 22.95 26.75
CA THR A 308 5.14 24.21 26.03
C THR A 308 4.59 24.03 24.62
N VAL A 309 3.36 24.53 24.40
CA VAL A 309 2.66 24.42 23.12
C VAL A 309 2.47 25.79 22.49
N GLU A 310 2.89 25.94 21.26
CA GLU A 310 2.66 27.13 20.42
C GLU A 310 1.69 26.75 19.28
N ALA A 311 0.72 27.63 19.02
CA ALA A 311 -0.17 27.42 17.88
C ALA A 311 0.55 27.84 16.58
N CYS A 312 0.45 27.01 15.54
CA CYS A 312 0.95 27.34 14.22
C CYS A 312 0.22 28.56 13.64
N VAL A 313 0.91 29.54 13.12
CA VAL A 313 0.30 30.67 12.43
C VAL A 313 -0.03 30.24 10.99
N LYS A 314 -1.32 30.06 10.71
CA LYS A 314 -1.83 29.69 9.39
C LYS A 314 -2.31 30.96 8.67
N GLY A 315 -1.76 31.24 7.48
CA GLY A 315 -2.27 32.24 6.54
C GLY A 315 -3.16 31.59 5.46
N ALA A 316 -3.70 32.38 4.57
CA ALA A 316 -4.24 31.90 3.31
C ALA A 316 -3.15 31.07 2.61
N ASP A 317 -3.51 29.98 1.93
CA ASP A 317 -2.59 29.07 1.25
C ASP A 317 -1.52 28.39 2.14
N SER A 318 -1.74 28.34 3.46
CA SER A 318 -0.78 27.74 4.40
C SER A 318 -0.42 26.28 4.08
N ILE A 319 -1.32 25.52 3.45
CA ILE A 319 -1.06 24.14 3.00
C ILE A 319 0.02 24.14 1.93
N ILE A 320 -0.19 24.92 0.85
CA ILE A 320 0.74 24.98 -0.28
C ILE A 320 2.08 25.58 0.15
N ASN A 321 2.05 26.68 0.91
CA ASN A 321 3.26 27.31 1.41
C ASN A 321 4.10 26.35 2.29
N GLY A 322 3.44 25.58 3.14
CA GLY A 322 4.12 24.59 3.97
C GLY A 322 4.70 23.44 3.16
N ILE A 323 3.99 22.96 2.13
CA ILE A 323 4.49 21.96 1.17
C ILE A 323 5.73 22.52 0.44
N ASP A 324 5.65 23.74 -0.09
CA ASP A 324 6.74 24.40 -0.80
C ASP A 324 8.00 24.55 0.06
N ILE A 325 7.83 24.85 1.35
CA ILE A 325 8.95 24.90 2.30
C ILE A 325 9.59 23.52 2.42
N LEU A 326 8.80 22.49 2.69
CA LEU A 326 9.29 21.13 2.91
C LEU A 326 9.96 20.53 1.66
N GLN A 327 9.43 20.80 0.46
CA GLN A 327 10.00 20.33 -0.81
C GLN A 327 11.39 20.88 -1.13
N ARG A 328 11.83 21.95 -0.44
CA ARG A 328 13.18 22.52 -0.61
C ARG A 328 14.25 21.76 0.14
N TYR A 329 13.87 20.85 1.02
CA TYR A 329 14.78 20.06 1.83
C TYR A 329 14.79 18.60 1.40
N THR A 330 15.94 17.96 1.52
CA THR A 330 15.99 16.49 1.55
C THR A 330 15.33 16.04 2.86
N TRP A 331 14.35 15.14 2.76
CA TRP A 331 13.62 14.65 3.92
C TRP A 331 14.13 13.28 4.36
N ASN A 332 14.66 13.20 5.56
CA ASN A 332 15.15 11.96 6.16
C ASN A 332 14.17 11.52 7.26
N VAL A 333 13.68 10.29 7.16
CA VAL A 333 12.65 9.73 8.06
C VAL A 333 13.21 8.50 8.75
N THR A 334 13.13 8.45 10.08
CA THR A 334 13.60 7.27 10.82
C THR A 334 12.80 6.01 10.43
N ARG A 335 13.47 4.86 10.42
CA ARG A 335 12.84 3.58 10.06
C ARG A 335 11.62 3.26 10.92
N ARG A 336 11.61 3.66 12.19
CA ARG A 336 10.50 3.44 13.11
C ARG A 336 9.26 4.29 12.83
N SER A 337 9.40 5.39 12.09
CA SER A 337 8.32 6.32 11.75
C SER A 337 7.38 5.73 10.69
N THR A 338 6.63 4.70 11.05
CA THR A 338 5.82 3.91 10.11
C THR A 338 4.62 4.68 9.56
N GLY A 339 3.94 5.49 10.38
CA GLY A 339 2.82 6.35 9.97
C GLY A 339 3.28 7.45 9.02
N THR A 340 4.32 8.20 9.38
CA THR A 340 4.92 9.24 8.53
C THR A 340 5.36 8.70 7.17
N ARG A 341 6.03 7.54 7.16
CA ARG A 341 6.44 6.88 5.92
C ARG A 341 5.26 6.47 5.06
N ARG A 342 4.20 5.92 5.67
CA ARG A 342 2.97 5.57 4.97
C ARG A 342 2.33 6.79 4.32
N GLU A 343 2.27 7.91 5.02
CA GLU A 343 1.72 9.14 4.49
C GLU A 343 2.56 9.69 3.32
N LEU A 344 3.87 9.80 3.47
CA LEU A 344 4.77 10.26 2.40
C LEU A 344 4.65 9.43 1.11
N LEU A 345 4.33 8.15 1.24
CA LEU A 345 4.14 7.23 0.11
C LEU A 345 2.75 7.31 -0.52
N ASN A 346 1.79 8.01 0.11
CA ASN A 346 0.39 8.05 -0.33
C ASN A 346 -0.18 9.47 -0.47
N TYR A 347 0.48 10.49 0.09
CA TYR A 347 0.04 11.89 -0.02
C TYR A 347 0.31 12.43 -1.41
N LYS A 348 -0.74 12.76 -2.13
CA LYS A 348 -0.68 13.13 -3.55
C LYS A 348 -1.55 14.34 -3.88
N TRP A 349 -1.27 14.96 -5.00
CA TRP A 349 -2.11 15.99 -5.57
C TRP A 349 -3.44 15.40 -6.04
N LYS A 350 -4.54 16.14 -5.86
CA LYS A 350 -5.84 15.76 -6.45
C LYS A 350 -5.75 15.75 -7.96
N VAL A 351 -6.44 14.80 -8.55
CA VAL A 351 -6.55 14.70 -10.01
C VAL A 351 -7.96 15.08 -10.41
N THR A 352 -8.12 15.91 -11.46
CA THR A 352 -9.42 16.28 -12.04
C THR A 352 -10.05 15.06 -12.71
N LYS A 353 -11.34 15.16 -13.07
CA LYS A 353 -12.04 14.12 -13.84
C LYS A 353 -11.38 13.84 -15.20
N ASP A 354 -10.67 14.81 -15.75
CA ASP A 354 -9.97 14.73 -17.02
C ASP A 354 -8.51 14.24 -16.88
N GLY A 355 -8.12 13.75 -15.69
CA GLY A 355 -6.80 13.18 -15.43
C GLY A 355 -5.69 14.20 -15.15
N MET A 356 -5.99 15.51 -15.10
CA MET A 356 -4.98 16.53 -14.83
C MET A 356 -4.71 16.68 -13.32
N THR A 357 -3.45 16.72 -12.94
CA THR A 357 -3.01 16.97 -11.57
C THR A 357 -3.31 18.43 -11.17
N THR A 358 -3.92 18.62 -10.02
CA THR A 358 -4.18 19.95 -9.44
C THR A 358 -3.06 20.34 -8.47
N ASN A 359 -3.04 21.63 -8.07
CA ASN A 359 -2.16 22.12 -6.99
C ASN A 359 -2.81 21.98 -5.60
N THR A 360 -3.84 21.15 -5.46
CA THR A 360 -4.51 20.88 -4.17
C THR A 360 -4.23 19.45 -3.77
N PRO A 361 -3.66 19.17 -2.60
CA PRO A 361 -3.42 17.80 -2.16
C PRO A 361 -4.73 17.11 -1.76
N VAL A 362 -4.70 15.76 -1.70
CA VAL A 362 -5.79 14.97 -1.13
C VAL A 362 -5.94 15.24 0.36
N ASP A 363 -7.15 15.08 0.88
CA ASP A 363 -7.46 15.25 2.30
C ASP A 363 -7.46 13.89 3.02
N CYS A 364 -6.35 13.17 2.87
CA CYS A 364 -6.09 11.90 3.54
C CYS A 364 -4.57 11.62 3.50
N PHE A 365 -4.09 10.78 4.40
CA PHE A 365 -2.66 10.52 4.58
C PHE A 365 -1.85 11.78 4.83
N ASN A 366 -2.32 12.67 5.70
CA ASN A 366 -1.76 14.00 5.88
C ASN A 366 -1.47 14.38 7.35
N HIS A 367 -1.80 13.56 8.34
CA HIS A 367 -1.68 13.93 9.77
C HIS A 367 -0.23 14.16 10.22
N ALA A 368 0.68 13.20 9.95
CA ALA A 368 2.10 13.39 10.24
C ALA A 368 2.71 14.47 9.36
N ILE A 369 2.30 14.54 8.09
CA ILE A 369 2.75 15.58 7.15
C ILE A 369 2.27 16.95 7.61
N ASP A 370 1.03 17.10 8.06
CA ASP A 370 0.46 18.35 8.56
C ASP A 370 1.14 18.78 9.85
N ALA A 371 1.42 17.85 10.79
CA ALA A 371 2.22 18.14 11.94
C ALA A 371 3.59 18.73 11.55
N VAL A 372 4.34 18.08 10.67
CA VAL A 372 5.65 18.56 10.18
C VAL A 372 5.50 19.89 9.45
N ARG A 373 4.44 20.09 8.69
CA ARG A 373 4.12 21.34 7.98
C ARG A 373 3.91 22.51 8.97
N TYR A 374 3.24 22.29 10.11
CA TYR A 374 3.11 23.30 11.15
C TYR A 374 4.47 23.71 11.73
N GLY A 375 5.35 22.76 12.00
CA GLY A 375 6.72 23.00 12.42
C GLY A 375 7.52 23.77 11.36
N ALA A 376 7.40 23.38 10.10
CA ALA A 376 8.10 24.03 8.99
C ALA A 376 7.67 25.50 8.81
N LEU A 377 6.37 25.78 8.80
CA LEU A 377 5.83 27.14 8.73
C LEU A 377 6.32 28.02 9.88
N SER A 378 6.49 27.44 11.07
CA SER A 378 6.85 28.19 12.28
C SER A 378 8.36 28.37 12.43
N ARG A 379 9.19 27.45 11.97
CA ARG A 379 10.63 27.39 12.29
C ARG A 379 11.56 27.36 11.07
N LEU A 380 11.12 26.91 9.90
CA LEU A 380 11.94 26.89 8.69
C LEU A 380 11.77 28.20 7.94
N LYS A 381 12.76 29.09 7.97
CA LYS A 381 12.72 30.36 7.24
C LYS A 381 12.79 30.09 5.74
N ILE A 382 11.96 30.81 4.97
CA ILE A 382 12.12 30.89 3.53
C ILE A 382 13.45 31.58 3.26
N ALA A 383 14.43 30.87 2.70
CA ALA A 383 15.62 31.49 2.17
C ALA A 383 15.19 32.42 1.03
N THR A 384 15.12 33.72 1.26
CA THR A 384 14.92 34.70 0.22
C THR A 384 16.08 34.58 -0.76
N LYS A 385 15.82 34.24 -2.03
CA LYS A 385 16.83 34.35 -3.08
C LYS A 385 17.40 35.78 -3.02
N PRO A 386 18.72 35.96 -3.02
CA PRO A 386 19.28 37.29 -3.08
C PRO A 386 18.76 37.97 -4.35
N ARG A 387 18.09 39.12 -4.20
CA ARG A 387 17.69 39.97 -5.33
C ARG A 387 18.95 40.31 -6.12
N GLY A 388 18.88 40.09 -7.41
CA GLY A 388 19.99 40.26 -8.33
C GLY A 388 20.67 41.61 -8.15
N ILE A 389 21.98 41.61 -8.21
CA ILE A 389 22.85 42.76 -8.28
C ILE A 389 22.50 43.46 -9.63
N THR A 390 21.88 44.64 -9.53
CA THR A 390 21.73 45.52 -10.72
C THR A 390 23.10 46.10 -11.01
N VAL A 391 23.75 45.60 -12.05
CA VAL A 391 24.93 46.24 -12.61
C VAL A 391 24.41 47.50 -13.32
N ARG A 392 24.70 48.69 -12.78
CA ARG A 392 24.57 49.96 -13.50
C ARG A 392 25.79 50.09 -14.40
N ASN A 393 25.54 50.23 -15.70
CA ASN A 393 26.49 50.73 -16.66
C ASN A 393 26.76 52.22 -16.40
#